data_334bc9d2ab05b0f8adc2cccace8e5ad4
#
_entry.id   334bc9d2ab05b0f8adc2cccace8e5ad4
#
_cell.length_a   1.000
_cell.length_b   1.000
_cell.length_c   1.000
_cell.angle_alpha   90.00
_cell.angle_beta   90.00
_cell.angle_gamma   90.00
#
_symmetry.space_group_name_H-M   'P 1'
#
loop_
_entity.id
_entity.type
_entity.pdbx_description
1 polymer ?
#
loop_
_entity_poly.entity_id
_entity_poly.type
_entity_poly.pdbx_seq_one_letter_code
_entity_poly.pdbx_strand_id
1 'polypeptide(L)'
;MPISRILIIALLGLMVVPPSASAHAILVASTPAAGASVPSGKVDMTFRYNSRIDRGRSRLTLTDPDHGLAVLKILPTGQADTLQTSAELAKPGGYVVRWQVLAIDGHITRGDVPFTVMGH
;
A
#
# COMPACT_ATOMS: atom_id res chain seq x y z
N MET A 1 0.45 -59.70 -8.97
CA MET A 1 1.53 -58.94 -9.19
C MET A 1 1.49 -57.56 -8.61
N PRO A 2 2.52 -57.23 -7.99
CA PRO A 2 2.57 -56.02 -7.20
C PRO A 2 2.80 -54.73 -7.94
N ILE A 3 2.73 -54.73 -9.22
CA ILE A 3 3.07 -53.55 -9.99
C ILE A 3 2.11 -52.41 -9.84
N SER A 4 0.85 -52.77 -9.60
CA SER A 4 -0.19 -51.74 -9.50
C SER A 4 0.00 -50.78 -8.32
N ARG A 5 0.77 -51.21 -7.34
CA ARG A 5 0.97 -50.37 -6.18
C ARG A 5 1.80 -49.12 -6.45
N ILE A 6 2.63 -49.22 -7.46
CA ILE A 6 3.51 -48.10 -7.81
C ILE A 6 2.71 -46.92 -8.34
N LEU A 7 1.63 -47.20 -9.00
CA LEU A 7 0.81 -46.15 -9.60
C LEU A 7 0.15 -45.25 -8.57
N ILE A 8 -0.16 -45.82 -7.43
CA ILE A 8 -0.85 -45.06 -6.39
C ILE A 8 0.06 -44.00 -5.80
N ILE A 9 1.33 -44.31 -5.69
CA ILE A 9 2.27 -43.39 -5.08
C ILE A 9 2.49 -42.18 -5.97
N ALA A 10 2.49 -42.39 -7.27
CA ALA A 10 2.69 -41.28 -8.20
C ALA A 10 1.58 -40.23 -8.12
N LEU A 11 0.39 -40.67 -7.79
CA LEU A 11 -0.73 -39.74 -7.70
C LEU A 11 -0.58 -38.75 -6.57
N LEU A 12 0.02 -39.17 -5.48
CA LEU A 12 0.16 -38.31 -4.32
C LEU A 12 1.08 -37.13 -4.58
N GLY A 13 2.01 -37.29 -5.48
CA GLY A 13 2.91 -36.21 -5.82
C GLY A 13 2.26 -35.04 -6.51
N LEU A 14 1.04 -35.22 -6.98
CA LEU A 14 0.31 -34.17 -7.66
C LEU A 14 -0.51 -33.29 -6.72
N MET A 15 -0.53 -33.62 -5.47
CA MET A 15 -1.27 -32.85 -4.48
C MET A 15 -0.49 -31.63 -4.03
N VAL A 16 -0.02 -30.88 -4.97
CA VAL A 16 0.64 -29.61 -4.69
C VAL A 16 -0.43 -28.55 -4.51
N VAL A 17 -0.48 -28.02 -3.32
CA VAL A 17 -1.40 -26.92 -3.05
C VAL A 17 -0.90 -25.70 -3.78
N PRO A 18 -1.71 -25.08 -4.63
CA PRO A 18 -1.30 -23.83 -5.25
C PRO A 18 -1.03 -22.79 -4.17
N PRO A 19 -0.04 -21.92 -4.35
CA PRO A 19 0.16 -20.85 -3.41
C PRO A 19 -1.13 -20.05 -3.31
N SER A 20 -1.58 -19.84 -2.09
CA SER A 20 -2.72 -18.98 -1.89
C SER A 20 -2.40 -17.65 -2.53
N ALA A 21 -3.21 -17.23 -3.45
CA ALA A 21 -3.09 -15.90 -3.98
C ALA A 21 -3.20 -14.95 -2.80
N SER A 22 -2.09 -14.27 -2.49
CA SER A 22 -2.13 -13.28 -1.46
C SER A 22 -3.04 -12.17 -1.93
N ALA A 23 -4.12 -11.97 -1.23
CA ALA A 23 -5.04 -10.89 -1.50
C ALA A 23 -4.68 -9.64 -0.71
N HIS A 24 -3.52 -9.63 -0.06
CA HIS A 24 -3.06 -8.46 0.66
C HIS A 24 -2.75 -7.35 -0.32
N ALA A 25 -3.26 -6.16 -0.04
CA ALA A 25 -2.94 -4.99 -0.83
C ALA A 25 -1.53 -4.54 -0.49
N ILE A 26 -0.65 -4.60 -1.46
CA ILE A 26 0.73 -4.19 -1.32
C ILE A 26 0.92 -2.90 -2.11
N LEU A 27 1.58 -1.92 -1.49
CA LEU A 27 1.90 -0.67 -2.18
C LEU A 27 2.92 -0.96 -3.28
N VAL A 28 2.57 -0.66 -4.52
CA VAL A 28 3.45 -0.90 -5.66
C VAL A 28 4.06 0.38 -6.20
N ALA A 29 3.44 1.53 -5.94
CA ALA A 29 3.99 2.82 -6.36
C ALA A 29 3.37 3.92 -5.54
N SER A 30 4.14 4.96 -5.26
CA SER A 30 3.63 6.16 -4.62
C SER A 30 4.29 7.41 -5.19
N THR A 31 3.57 8.51 -5.09
CA THR A 31 4.07 9.86 -5.38
C THR A 31 3.66 10.75 -4.20
N PRO A 32 4.59 11.34 -3.47
CA PRO A 32 6.05 11.16 -3.58
C PRO A 32 6.46 9.72 -3.31
N ALA A 33 7.52 9.27 -3.98
CA ALA A 33 8.12 7.98 -3.69
C ALA A 33 8.86 8.03 -2.34
N ALA A 34 9.05 6.88 -1.73
CA ALA A 34 9.82 6.81 -0.48
C ALA A 34 11.21 7.38 -0.68
N GLY A 35 11.60 8.31 0.20
CA GLY A 35 12.89 8.98 0.12
C GLY A 35 12.97 10.13 -0.85
N ALA A 36 11.89 10.47 -1.54
CA ALA A 36 11.89 11.58 -2.49
C ALA A 36 11.93 12.93 -1.78
N SER A 37 12.35 13.96 -2.52
CA SER A 37 12.29 15.34 -2.08
C SER A 37 11.32 16.10 -2.97
N VAL A 38 10.48 16.92 -2.36
CA VAL A 38 9.46 17.69 -3.07
C VAL A 38 9.56 19.17 -2.67
N PRO A 39 9.15 20.09 -3.55
CA PRO A 39 9.08 21.50 -3.17
C PRO A 39 8.03 21.73 -2.09
N SER A 40 8.22 22.78 -1.28
CA SER A 40 7.20 23.22 -0.34
C SER A 40 5.97 23.74 -1.07
N GLY A 41 4.83 23.65 -0.45
CA GLY A 41 3.56 24.09 -0.98
C GLY A 41 2.56 22.96 -1.04
N LYS A 42 1.69 23.01 -2.04
CA LYS A 42 0.70 21.93 -2.22
C LYS A 42 1.38 20.70 -2.78
N VAL A 43 1.24 19.59 -2.08
CA VAL A 43 1.79 18.30 -2.48
C VAL A 43 0.64 17.36 -2.75
N ASP A 44 0.51 16.94 -4.01
CA ASP A 44 -0.44 15.91 -4.39
C ASP A 44 0.20 14.54 -4.16
N MET A 45 -0.57 13.61 -3.60
CA MET A 45 -0.06 12.30 -3.23
C MET A 45 -0.92 11.21 -3.81
N THR A 46 -0.27 10.18 -4.33
CA THR A 46 -0.94 9.02 -4.92
C THR A 46 -0.29 7.76 -4.41
N PHE A 47 -1.11 6.80 -4.04
CA PHE A 47 -0.67 5.50 -3.54
C PHE A 47 -1.39 4.43 -4.31
N ARG A 48 -0.67 3.64 -5.08
CA ARG A 48 -1.24 2.58 -5.91
C ARG A 48 -0.84 1.22 -5.35
N TYR A 49 -1.83 0.35 -5.30
CA TYR A 49 -1.69 -0.98 -4.72
C TYR A 49 -1.86 -2.06 -5.79
N ASN A 50 -1.45 -3.27 -5.47
CA ASN A 50 -1.53 -4.40 -6.41
C ASN A 50 -2.91 -5.05 -6.46
N SER A 51 -3.88 -4.52 -5.71
CA SER A 51 -5.24 -5.05 -5.68
C SER A 51 -6.22 -3.94 -5.36
N ARG A 52 -7.50 -4.25 -5.54
CA ARG A 52 -8.57 -3.33 -5.20
C ARG A 52 -8.62 -3.12 -3.70
N ILE A 53 -8.90 -1.91 -3.29
CA ILE A 53 -8.98 -1.53 -1.89
C ILE A 53 -10.33 -0.89 -1.58
N ASP A 54 -10.73 -0.99 -0.32
CA ASP A 54 -11.91 -0.30 0.20
C ASP A 54 -11.50 1.09 0.66
N ARG A 55 -11.75 2.09 -0.18
CA ARG A 55 -11.31 3.45 0.09
C ARG A 55 -11.99 4.02 1.32
N GLY A 56 -13.24 3.69 1.56
CA GLY A 56 -13.98 4.20 2.71
C GLY A 56 -13.47 3.68 4.05
N ARG A 57 -12.73 2.58 4.03
CA ARG A 57 -12.14 1.98 5.23
C ARG A 57 -10.63 2.03 5.23
N SER A 58 -10.07 2.85 4.38
CA SER A 58 -8.63 3.08 4.33
C SER A 58 -8.30 4.42 4.96
N ARG A 59 -7.06 4.61 5.37
CA ARG A 59 -6.64 5.81 6.07
C ARG A 59 -5.23 6.21 5.68
N LEU A 60 -5.03 7.52 5.58
CA LEU A 60 -3.72 8.13 5.39
C LEU A 60 -3.48 9.08 6.55
N THR A 61 -2.33 8.95 7.21
CA THR A 61 -1.94 9.81 8.32
C THR A 61 -0.57 10.40 8.01
N LEU A 62 -0.47 11.72 8.14
CA LEU A 62 0.77 12.43 7.91
C LEU A 62 1.42 12.77 9.24
N THR A 63 2.70 12.45 9.37
CA THR A 63 3.54 12.91 10.47
C THR A 63 4.44 14.01 9.95
N ASP A 64 4.41 15.18 10.59
CA ASP A 64 5.23 16.31 10.18
C ASP A 64 6.60 16.28 10.87
N PRO A 65 7.53 17.21 10.52
CA PRO A 65 8.87 17.21 11.12
C PRO A 65 8.90 17.41 12.63
N ASP A 66 7.85 17.96 13.22
CA ASP A 66 7.73 18.15 14.67
C ASP A 66 6.94 17.03 15.34
N HIS A 67 6.71 15.92 14.62
CA HIS A 67 5.96 14.77 15.11
C HIS A 67 4.47 15.03 15.30
N GLY A 68 3.94 16.10 14.72
CA GLY A 68 2.50 16.33 14.66
C GLY A 68 1.83 15.35 13.70
N LEU A 69 0.62 14.95 14.04
CA LEU A 69 -0.15 13.98 13.26
C LEU A 69 -1.36 14.66 12.65
N ALA A 70 -1.63 14.35 11.40
CA ALA A 70 -2.82 14.82 10.70
C ALA A 70 -3.40 13.68 9.86
N VAL A 71 -4.71 13.49 9.94
CA VAL A 71 -5.40 12.55 9.06
C VAL A 71 -5.66 13.26 7.75
N LEU A 72 -5.21 12.66 6.66
CA LEU A 72 -5.39 13.22 5.33
C LEU A 72 -6.72 12.77 4.74
N LYS A 73 -7.38 13.68 4.06
CA LYS A 73 -8.63 13.36 3.40
C LYS A 73 -8.35 12.57 2.13
N ILE A 74 -8.97 11.41 2.01
CA ILE A 74 -8.85 10.58 0.81
C ILE A 74 -9.83 11.12 -0.23
N LEU A 75 -9.28 11.50 -1.37
CA LEU A 75 -10.05 12.10 -2.46
C LEU A 75 -10.63 11.01 -3.34
N PRO A 76 -11.78 11.26 -3.98
CA PRO A 76 -12.33 10.29 -4.91
C PRO A 76 -11.42 10.13 -6.14
N THR A 77 -11.34 8.91 -6.64
CA THR A 77 -10.62 8.59 -7.86
C THR A 77 -11.36 7.50 -8.60
N GLY A 78 -11.23 7.47 -9.91
CA GLY A 78 -11.85 6.42 -10.71
C GLY A 78 -11.13 5.08 -10.67
N GLN A 79 -10.01 4.99 -9.94
CA GLN A 79 -9.18 3.78 -9.91
C GLN A 79 -9.37 3.05 -8.59
N ALA A 80 -9.80 1.79 -8.67
CA ALA A 80 -10.17 1.00 -7.49
C ALA A 80 -8.97 0.55 -6.65
N ASP A 81 -7.75 0.67 -7.17
CA ASP A 81 -6.52 0.25 -6.52
C ASP A 81 -5.69 1.42 -5.99
N THR A 82 -6.25 2.63 -5.94
CA THR A 82 -5.48 3.84 -5.72
C THR A 82 -6.11 4.71 -4.64
N LEU A 83 -5.26 5.26 -3.77
CA LEU A 83 -5.62 6.36 -2.87
C LEU A 83 -4.99 7.64 -3.36
N GLN A 84 -5.75 8.72 -3.31
CA GLN A 84 -5.27 10.06 -3.65
C GLN A 84 -5.57 11.02 -2.52
N THR A 85 -4.65 11.92 -2.27
CA THR A 85 -4.83 13.00 -1.31
C THR A 85 -3.96 14.19 -1.70
N SER A 86 -4.09 15.30 -1.00
CA SER A 86 -3.20 16.43 -1.12
C SER A 86 -3.09 17.13 0.22
N ALA A 87 -1.98 17.84 0.42
CA ALA A 87 -1.76 18.60 1.65
C ALA A 87 -0.90 19.82 1.35
N GLU A 88 -1.13 20.89 2.11
CA GLU A 88 -0.25 22.06 2.08
C GLU A 88 0.89 21.82 3.06
N LEU A 89 2.10 21.69 2.53
CA LEU A 89 3.30 21.39 3.31
C LEU A 89 4.31 22.50 3.14
N ALA A 90 4.11 23.59 3.88
CA ALA A 90 4.98 24.74 3.79
C ALA A 90 6.29 24.56 4.56
N LYS A 91 6.27 23.74 5.61
CA LYS A 91 7.41 23.58 6.50
C LYS A 91 8.41 22.61 5.90
N PRO A 92 9.69 23.00 5.76
CA PRO A 92 10.71 22.07 5.30
C PRO A 92 11.00 20.99 6.32
N GLY A 93 11.44 19.85 5.85
CA GLY A 93 11.87 18.76 6.71
C GLY A 93 11.30 17.42 6.30
N GLY A 94 11.48 16.42 7.15
CA GLY A 94 11.06 15.07 6.91
C GLY A 94 9.60 14.84 7.30
N TYR A 95 8.86 14.24 6.42
CA TYR A 95 7.47 13.84 6.63
C TYR A 95 7.35 12.35 6.43
N VAL A 96 6.34 11.76 7.03
CA VAL A 96 6.00 10.35 6.82
C VAL A 96 4.52 10.25 6.60
N VAL A 97 4.11 9.61 5.51
CA VAL A 97 2.72 9.20 5.34
C VAL A 97 2.61 7.75 5.75
N ARG A 98 1.81 7.50 6.78
CA ARG A 98 1.42 6.14 7.13
C ARG A 98 0.11 5.82 6.43
N TRP A 99 0.12 4.79 5.63
CA TRP A 99 -1.09 4.31 4.98
C TRP A 99 -1.59 3.05 5.66
N GLN A 100 -2.90 2.92 5.71
CA GLN A 100 -3.57 1.71 6.15
C GLN A 100 -4.69 1.46 5.16
N VAL A 101 -4.67 0.31 4.53
CA VAL A 101 -5.67 -0.03 3.54
C VAL A 101 -6.35 -1.34 3.90
N LEU A 102 -7.63 -1.41 3.58
CA LEU A 102 -8.43 -2.61 3.66
C LEU A 102 -8.55 -3.16 2.25
N ALA A 103 -7.98 -4.34 2.02
CA ALA A 103 -8.14 -5.02 0.74
C ALA A 103 -9.57 -5.53 0.58
N ILE A 104 -9.96 -5.76 -0.65
CA ILE A 104 -11.32 -6.21 -0.96
C ILE A 104 -11.65 -7.55 -0.28
N ASP A 105 -10.65 -8.34 0.05
CA ASP A 105 -10.82 -9.61 0.74
C ASP A 105 -10.92 -9.48 2.28
N GLY A 106 -10.85 -8.26 2.80
CA GLY A 106 -10.98 -8.02 4.23
C GLY A 106 -9.67 -7.95 5.01
N HIS A 107 -8.52 -8.11 4.37
CA HIS A 107 -7.24 -8.00 5.05
C HIS A 107 -6.76 -6.55 5.09
N ILE A 108 -6.17 -6.17 6.23
CA ILE A 108 -5.61 -4.83 6.43
C ILE A 108 -4.10 -4.90 6.31
N THR A 109 -3.53 -3.97 5.52
CA THR A 109 -2.09 -3.79 5.45
C THR A 109 -1.72 -2.35 5.76
N ARG A 110 -0.50 -2.15 6.22
CA ARG A 110 0.01 -0.84 6.63
C ARG A 110 1.43 -0.66 6.14
N GLY A 111 1.82 0.58 5.95
CA GLY A 111 3.19 0.90 5.62
C GLY A 111 3.45 2.38 5.76
N ASP A 112 4.70 2.77 5.60
CA ASP A 112 5.14 4.15 5.73
C ASP A 112 5.84 4.58 4.46
N VAL A 113 5.58 5.82 4.04
CA VAL A 113 6.29 6.46 2.94
C VAL A 113 6.93 7.74 3.48
N PRO A 114 8.23 7.71 3.77
CA PRO A 114 8.93 8.92 4.17
C PRO A 114 9.31 9.75 2.95
N PHE A 115 9.26 11.06 3.08
CA PHE A 115 9.72 11.98 2.05
C PHE A 115 10.15 13.28 2.70
N THR A 116 10.82 14.13 1.95
CA THR A 116 11.33 15.40 2.44
C THR A 116 10.73 16.55 1.67
N VAL A 117 10.31 17.58 2.40
CA VAL A 117 9.92 18.86 1.81
C VAL A 117 11.14 19.77 1.86
N MET A 118 11.51 20.30 0.70
CA MET A 118 12.69 21.14 0.57
C MET A 118 12.41 22.56 1.05
N GLY A 119 13.43 23.19 1.65
CA GLY A 119 13.39 24.60 1.97
C GLY A 119 13.47 25.47 0.72
N HIS A 120 13.16 26.73 0.87
CA HIS A 120 13.28 27.72 -0.19
C HIS A 120 14.71 28.20 -0.35
#